data_0a5c3db944bf06e98ddbe4f060ee2d43
#
_entry.id   0a5c3db944bf06e98ddbe4f060ee2d43
#
_cell.length_a   1.000
_cell.length_b   1.000
_cell.length_c   1.000
_cell.angle_alpha   90.00
_cell.angle_beta   90.00
_cell.angle_gamma   90.00
#
_symmetry.space_group_name_H-M   'P 1'
#
loop_
_entity.id
_entity.type
_entity.pdbx_description
1 polymer ?
#
loop_
_entity_poly.entity_id
_entity_poly.type
_entity_poly.pdbx_seq_one_letter_code
_entity_poly.pdbx_strand_id
1 'polypeptide(L)'
;MISGSRGTDDPTMATLPFMAAKTAKEQGHDVILWLWNEAVTLGRKGAADHVYGVNLTPLKDLLAAVQGAGVPIWVCGACAVARQIQGSDLVAGAMIKGMPDYIKAVAEREKSIAF
;
A
#
# COMPACT_ATOMS: atom_id res chain seq x y z
N MET A 1 -3.90 0.77 -10.88
CA MET A 1 -3.69 1.43 -9.58
C MET A 1 -4.59 0.80 -8.53
N ILE A 2 -4.02 0.34 -7.44
CA ILE A 2 -4.76 -0.17 -6.29
C ILE A 2 -4.47 0.76 -5.12
N SER A 3 -5.51 1.27 -4.47
CA SER A 3 -5.37 2.27 -3.40
C SER A 3 -5.95 1.76 -2.09
N GLY A 4 -5.23 1.96 -1.00
CA GLY A 4 -5.68 1.65 0.35
C GLY A 4 -5.70 2.89 1.23
N SER A 5 -6.76 3.03 2.04
CA SER A 5 -6.97 4.20 2.91
C SER A 5 -7.01 3.88 4.40
N ARG A 6 -7.13 2.61 4.78
CA ARG A 6 -7.23 2.21 6.18
C ARG A 6 -5.92 1.62 6.69
N GLY A 7 -5.64 1.88 7.96
CA GLY A 7 -4.50 1.32 8.68
C GLY A 7 -4.97 0.41 9.81
N THR A 8 -4.33 0.52 10.99
CA THR A 8 -4.68 -0.31 12.15
C THR A 8 -6.08 -0.01 12.72
N ASP A 9 -6.70 1.08 12.28
CA ASP A 9 -8.09 1.43 12.62
C ASP A 9 -9.11 0.43 12.04
N ASP A 10 -8.77 -0.23 10.93
CA ASP A 10 -9.58 -1.27 10.28
C ASP A 10 -8.68 -2.33 9.68
N PRO A 11 -8.25 -3.34 10.44
CA PRO A 11 -7.27 -4.33 9.98
C PRO A 11 -7.69 -5.11 8.74
N THR A 12 -8.98 -5.41 8.59
CA THR A 12 -9.49 -6.12 7.42
C THR A 12 -9.38 -5.27 6.16
N MET A 13 -9.88 -4.02 6.20
CA MET A 13 -9.77 -3.09 5.09
C MET A 13 -8.33 -2.69 4.80
N ALA A 14 -7.47 -2.65 5.82
CA ALA A 14 -6.03 -2.39 5.64
C ALA A 14 -5.34 -3.50 4.84
N THR A 15 -5.77 -4.73 5.01
CA THR A 15 -5.17 -5.92 4.39
C THR A 15 -5.59 -6.11 2.94
N LEU A 16 -6.83 -5.78 2.60
CA LEU A 16 -7.42 -6.05 1.28
C LEU A 16 -6.63 -5.46 0.10
N PRO A 17 -6.14 -4.21 0.13
CA PRO A 17 -5.37 -3.68 -1.00
C PRO A 17 -4.06 -4.45 -1.26
N PHE A 18 -3.42 -4.96 -0.22
CA PHE A 18 -2.21 -5.79 -0.38
C PHE A 18 -2.54 -7.14 -1.01
N MET A 19 -3.64 -7.75 -0.59
CA MET A 19 -4.12 -9.00 -1.20
C MET A 19 -4.50 -8.78 -2.67
N ALA A 20 -5.19 -7.68 -2.97
CA ALA A 20 -5.55 -7.32 -4.34
C ALA A 20 -4.31 -7.08 -5.21
N ALA A 21 -3.31 -6.36 -4.68
CA ALA A 21 -2.06 -6.08 -5.40
C ALA A 21 -1.29 -7.36 -5.70
N LYS A 22 -1.16 -8.26 -4.71
CA LYS A 22 -0.55 -9.56 -4.90
C LYS A 22 -1.27 -10.36 -6.00
N THR A 23 -2.58 -10.45 -5.90
CA THR A 23 -3.40 -11.21 -6.85
C THR A 23 -3.31 -10.65 -8.26
N ALA A 24 -3.41 -9.34 -8.41
CA ALA A 24 -3.29 -8.67 -9.71
C ALA A 24 -1.91 -8.94 -10.34
N LYS A 25 -0.84 -8.87 -9.54
CA LYS A 25 0.50 -9.15 -10.03
C LYS A 25 0.66 -10.61 -10.46
N GLU A 26 0.11 -11.55 -9.71
CA GLU A 26 0.10 -12.97 -10.06
C GLU A 26 -0.63 -13.23 -11.38
N GLN A 27 -1.64 -12.45 -11.70
CA GLN A 27 -2.38 -12.52 -12.96
C GLN A 27 -1.70 -11.79 -14.11
N GLY A 28 -0.49 -11.26 -13.90
CA GLY A 28 0.31 -10.64 -14.95
C GLY A 28 0.03 -9.16 -15.18
N HIS A 29 -0.72 -8.49 -14.29
CA HIS A 29 -1.00 -7.07 -14.43
C HIS A 29 0.14 -6.21 -13.91
N ASP A 30 0.31 -5.02 -14.48
CA ASP A 30 1.20 -3.98 -14.00
C ASP A 30 0.48 -3.22 -12.88
N VAL A 31 1.04 -3.26 -11.66
CA VAL A 31 0.39 -2.77 -10.45
C VAL A 31 1.27 -1.77 -9.72
N ILE A 32 0.65 -0.69 -9.27
CA ILE A 32 1.20 0.20 -8.23
C ILE A 32 0.21 0.16 -7.07
N LEU A 33 0.72 -0.02 -5.85
CA LEU A 33 -0.05 0.06 -4.62
C LEU A 33 0.15 1.45 -4.02
N TRP A 34 -0.95 2.20 -3.90
CA TRP A 34 -0.98 3.54 -3.33
C TRP A 34 -1.59 3.51 -1.92
N LEU A 35 -0.86 4.06 -0.96
CA LEU A 35 -1.32 4.17 0.44
C LEU A 35 -1.52 5.63 0.80
N TRP A 36 -2.72 5.99 1.20
CA TRP A 36 -3.05 7.32 1.70
C TRP A 36 -3.88 7.24 2.98
N ASN A 37 -4.15 8.39 3.59
CA ASN A 37 -4.84 8.46 4.89
C ASN A 37 -4.10 7.58 5.91
N GLU A 38 -4.80 6.84 6.76
CA GLU A 38 -4.20 5.97 7.77
C GLU A 38 -3.36 4.84 7.18
N ALA A 39 -3.61 4.43 5.94
CA ALA A 39 -2.84 3.37 5.30
C ALA A 39 -1.35 3.70 5.14
N VAL A 40 -0.96 4.98 5.17
CA VAL A 40 0.47 5.36 5.09
C VAL A 40 1.28 4.77 6.24
N THR A 41 0.65 4.53 7.39
CA THR A 41 1.29 3.91 8.55
C THR A 41 1.76 2.48 8.26
N LEU A 42 1.08 1.79 7.34
CA LEU A 42 1.42 0.41 6.95
C LEU A 42 2.73 0.32 6.17
N GLY A 43 3.17 1.44 5.60
CA GLY A 43 4.47 1.53 4.92
C GLY A 43 5.66 1.62 5.88
N ARG A 44 5.43 1.88 7.17
CA ARG A 44 6.51 1.96 8.17
C ARG A 44 7.04 0.57 8.46
N LYS A 45 8.35 0.51 8.72
CA LYS A 45 9.01 -0.71 9.16
C LYS A 45 8.37 -1.23 10.44
N GLY A 46 7.95 -2.50 10.43
CA GLY A 46 7.35 -3.18 11.59
C GLY A 46 5.85 -2.98 11.76
N ALA A 47 5.22 -2.01 11.11
CA ALA A 47 3.79 -1.75 11.31
C ALA A 47 2.90 -2.92 10.86
N ALA A 48 3.25 -3.57 9.75
CA ALA A 48 2.47 -4.69 9.22
C ALA A 48 2.50 -5.94 10.12
N ASP A 49 3.48 -6.05 11.02
CA ASP A 49 3.67 -7.23 11.88
C ASP A 49 2.50 -7.44 12.85
N HIS A 50 1.71 -6.41 13.08
CA HIS A 50 0.62 -6.42 14.06
C HIS A 50 -0.77 -6.30 13.43
N VAL A 51 -0.88 -6.46 12.12
CA VAL A 51 -2.16 -6.30 11.41
C VAL A 51 -2.69 -7.64 10.94
N TYR A 52 -3.84 -8.02 11.47
CA TYR A 52 -4.53 -9.27 11.16
C TYR A 52 -5.97 -8.97 10.77
N GLY A 53 -6.30 -9.10 9.50
CA GLY A 53 -7.68 -9.00 9.02
C GLY A 53 -8.48 -10.25 9.40
N VAL A 54 -9.80 -10.11 9.47
CA VAL A 54 -10.67 -11.23 9.81
C VAL A 54 -10.62 -12.29 8.70
N ASN A 55 -10.15 -13.47 9.04
CA ASN A 55 -10.04 -14.62 8.12
C ASN A 55 -9.18 -14.34 6.88
N LEU A 56 -8.19 -13.47 7.00
CA LEU A 56 -7.25 -13.14 5.94
C LEU A 56 -5.83 -13.54 6.32
N THR A 57 -5.00 -13.72 5.31
CA THR A 57 -3.55 -13.88 5.50
C THR A 57 -3.00 -12.68 6.27
N PRO A 58 -2.09 -12.87 7.25
CA PRO A 58 -1.48 -11.77 7.98
C PRO A 58 -0.85 -10.73 7.03
N LEU A 59 -1.01 -9.45 7.35
CA LEU A 59 -0.54 -8.38 6.48
C LEU A 59 0.97 -8.46 6.21
N LYS A 60 1.77 -8.85 7.21
CA LYS A 60 3.23 -9.00 7.04
C LYS A 60 3.58 -9.95 5.91
N ASP A 61 2.82 -11.03 5.74
CA ASP A 61 3.07 -12.03 4.70
C ASP A 61 2.65 -11.51 3.32
N LEU A 62 1.55 -10.76 3.25
CA LEU A 62 1.11 -10.10 2.02
C LEU A 62 2.07 -8.98 1.61
N LEU A 63 2.56 -8.21 2.57
CA LEU A 63 3.58 -7.19 2.32
C LEU A 63 4.85 -7.81 1.73
N ALA A 64 5.32 -8.91 2.33
CA ALA A 64 6.50 -9.62 1.83
C ALA A 64 6.27 -10.12 0.40
N ALA A 65 5.08 -10.64 0.10
CA ALA A 65 4.73 -11.11 -1.24
C ALA A 65 4.70 -9.97 -2.27
N VAL A 66 4.12 -8.83 -1.89
CA VAL A 66 4.08 -7.61 -2.74
C VAL A 66 5.50 -7.10 -3.02
N GLN A 67 6.34 -7.04 -1.99
CA GLN A 67 7.75 -6.65 -2.12
C GLN A 67 8.51 -7.62 -3.03
N GLY A 68 8.36 -8.91 -2.78
CA GLY A 68 9.03 -9.95 -3.57
C GLY A 68 8.60 -9.99 -5.03
N ALA A 69 7.38 -9.58 -5.33
CA ALA A 69 6.86 -9.48 -6.70
C ALA A 69 7.28 -8.16 -7.40
N GLY A 70 7.97 -7.26 -6.70
CA GLY A 70 8.43 -6.00 -7.27
C GLY A 70 7.32 -4.97 -7.48
N VAL A 71 6.20 -5.07 -6.78
CA VAL A 71 5.12 -4.08 -6.85
C VAL A 71 5.57 -2.81 -6.13
N PRO A 72 5.63 -1.66 -6.81
CA PRO A 72 5.94 -0.40 -6.15
C PRO A 72 4.85 -0.05 -5.12
N ILE A 73 5.30 0.38 -3.94
CA ILE A 73 4.41 0.87 -2.87
C ILE A 73 4.62 2.37 -2.76
N TRP A 74 3.60 3.15 -3.10
CA TRP A 74 3.65 4.60 -3.03
C TRP A 74 2.90 5.10 -1.80
N VAL A 75 3.55 5.94 -1.03
CA VAL A 75 3.03 6.48 0.23
C VAL A 75 2.75 7.96 0.03
N CYS A 76 1.50 8.38 0.25
CA CYS A 76 1.08 9.76 0.09
C CYS A 76 1.88 10.71 0.99
N GLY A 77 2.57 11.68 0.38
CA GLY A 77 3.46 12.59 1.10
C GLY A 77 2.75 13.45 2.12
N ALA A 78 1.59 14.03 1.78
CA ALA A 78 0.83 14.86 2.71
C ALA A 78 0.36 14.07 3.93
N CYS A 79 -0.10 12.83 3.72
CA CYS A 79 -0.54 11.95 4.80
C CYS A 79 0.65 11.50 5.67
N ALA A 80 1.80 11.25 5.05
CA ALA A 80 3.02 10.88 5.76
C ALA A 80 3.54 12.01 6.65
N VAL A 81 3.59 13.24 6.12
CA VAL A 81 4.01 14.43 6.89
C VAL A 81 3.12 14.62 8.12
N ALA A 82 1.80 14.50 7.95
CA ALA A 82 0.85 14.65 9.06
C ALA A 82 1.09 13.63 10.18
N ARG A 83 1.71 12.49 9.86
CA ARG A 83 1.98 11.39 10.80
C ARG A 83 3.46 11.25 11.14
N GLN A 84 4.27 12.24 10.76
CA GLN A 84 5.72 12.28 11.02
C GLN A 84 6.45 11.05 10.45
N ILE A 85 6.03 10.60 9.28
CA ILE A 85 6.66 9.48 8.57
C ILE A 85 7.61 10.04 7.51
N GLN A 86 8.87 9.66 7.58
CA GLN A 86 9.91 10.03 6.62
C GLN A 86 10.23 8.84 5.70
N GLY A 87 10.89 9.12 4.58
CA GLY A 87 11.29 8.06 3.66
C GLY A 87 12.16 6.98 4.30
N SER A 88 13.02 7.36 5.27
CA SER A 88 13.87 6.43 6.01
C SER A 88 13.10 5.48 6.94
N ASP A 89 11.84 5.80 7.26
CA ASP A 89 10.98 4.97 8.09
C ASP A 89 10.28 3.85 7.30
N LEU A 90 10.33 3.92 5.98
CA LEU A 90 9.55 3.05 5.11
C LEU A 90 10.24 1.71 4.84
N VAL A 91 9.41 0.68 4.63
CA VAL A 91 9.88 -0.64 4.21
C VAL A 91 10.48 -0.60 2.80
N ALA A 92 11.28 -1.62 2.47
CA ALA A 92 11.84 -1.77 1.12
C ALA A 92 10.72 -1.80 0.06
N GLY A 93 10.94 -1.11 -1.06
CA GLY A 93 9.96 -1.00 -2.14
C GLY A 93 8.91 0.08 -1.95
N ALA A 94 8.88 0.74 -0.80
CA ALA A 94 7.99 1.85 -0.53
C ALA A 94 8.72 3.19 -0.69
N MET A 95 8.02 4.16 -1.25
CA MET A 95 8.55 5.52 -1.42
C MET A 95 7.44 6.56 -1.28
N ILE A 96 7.83 7.75 -0.83
CA ILE A 96 6.90 8.88 -0.73
C ILE A 96 6.67 9.46 -2.11
N LYS A 97 5.41 9.66 -2.46
CA LYS A 97 4.96 10.27 -3.70
C LYS A 97 3.89 11.33 -3.42
N GLY A 98 3.81 12.33 -4.28
CA GLY A 98 2.79 13.38 -4.16
C GLY A 98 1.51 13.04 -4.92
N MET A 99 0.47 13.82 -4.66
CA MET A 99 -0.80 13.71 -5.38
C MET A 99 -0.63 13.87 -6.90
N PRO A 100 0.23 14.77 -7.41
CA PRO A 100 0.47 14.86 -8.85
C PRO A 100 0.97 13.54 -9.46
N ASP A 101 1.85 12.83 -8.77
CA ASP A 101 2.35 11.53 -9.23
C ASP A 101 1.21 10.50 -9.27
N TYR A 102 0.36 10.49 -8.24
CA TYR A 102 -0.78 9.59 -8.16
C TYR A 102 -1.76 9.82 -9.31
N ILE A 103 -2.17 11.05 -9.53
CA ILE A 103 -3.13 11.40 -10.59
C ILE A 103 -2.55 11.07 -11.97
N LYS A 104 -1.28 11.38 -12.21
CA LYS A 104 -0.62 11.04 -13.46
C LYS A 104 -0.63 9.52 -13.70
N ALA A 105 -0.29 8.74 -12.68
CA ALA A 105 -0.26 7.28 -12.79
C ALA A 105 -1.66 6.70 -13.02
N VAL A 106 -2.69 7.24 -12.37
CA VAL A 106 -4.08 6.83 -12.59
C VAL A 106 -4.52 7.13 -14.03
N ALA A 107 -4.19 8.32 -14.53
CA ALA A 107 -4.54 8.74 -15.89
C ALA A 107 -3.87 7.87 -16.97
N GLU A 108 -2.70 7.32 -16.69
CA GLU A 108 -1.95 6.45 -17.61
C GLU A 108 -2.39 4.99 -17.55
N ARG A 109 -3.28 4.63 -16.63
CA ARG A 109 -3.73 3.25 -16.41
C ARG A 109 -5.19 3.10 -16.80
N GLU A 110 -5.54 1.90 -17.29
CA GLU A 110 -6.92 1.62 -17.70
C GLU A 110 -7.85 1.45 -16.50
N LYS A 111 -7.34 0.93 -15.38
CA LYS A 111 -8.17 0.56 -14.24
C LYS A 111 -7.57 1.01 -12.92
N SER A 112 -8.48 1.32 -12.00
CA SER A 112 -8.14 1.73 -10.64
C SER A 112 -9.17 1.14 -9.68
N ILE A 113 -8.70 0.58 -8.56
CA ILE A 113 -9.53 0.03 -7.50
C ILE A 113 -9.11 0.70 -6.19
N ALA A 114 -10.09 1.20 -5.45
CA ALA A 114 -9.85 1.86 -4.16
C ALA A 114 -10.55 1.11 -3.02
N PHE A 115 -9.82 0.98 -1.94
CA PHE A 115 -10.31 0.37 -0.69
C PHE A 115 -10.34 1.39 0.45
#